data_a0c6953e6c595dbef965777f5d46f966
#
_entry.id   a0c6953e6c595dbef965777f5d46f966
#
_cell.length_a   1.000
_cell.length_b   1.000
_cell.length_c   1.000
_cell.angle_alpha   90.00
_cell.angle_beta   90.00
_cell.angle_gamma   90.00
#
_symmetry.space_group_name_H-M   'P 1'
#
loop_
_entity.id
_entity.type
_entity.pdbx_description
1 polymer ?
#
loop_
_entity_poly.entity_id
_entity_poly.type
_entity_poly.pdbx_seq_one_letter_code
_entity_poly.pdbx_strand_id
1 'polypeptide(L)'
;MAMTDPIADFLTRIRNANMAKHESVEIPASKIKNGMADILKNEGFVRDVEYIDDNKQGIIRVFLKYDKNNERVISGLRRISKPGLRSYVKADAVPKVLNGLGIALISTSEGVVTDKTARAKNIGGEVLAYVW
;
A
#
# COMPACT_ATOMS: atom_id res chain seq x y z
N MET A 1 -4.37 26.37 4.23
CA MET A 1 -3.28 25.50 3.77
C MET A 1 -3.82 24.09 3.54
N ALA A 2 -3.50 23.51 2.41
CA ALA A 2 -3.97 22.17 2.11
C ALA A 2 -3.20 21.15 2.95
N MET A 3 -3.92 20.16 3.47
CA MET A 3 -3.29 19.02 4.14
C MET A 3 -2.62 18.14 3.09
N THR A 4 -1.41 17.68 3.38
CA THR A 4 -0.71 16.74 2.52
C THR A 4 -0.99 15.33 3.00
N ASP A 5 -1.16 14.40 2.06
CA ASP A 5 -1.34 12.99 2.36
C ASP A 5 -0.43 12.17 1.45
N PRO A 6 0.82 11.92 1.89
CA PRO A 6 1.77 11.16 1.07
C PRO A 6 1.31 9.74 0.78
N ILE A 7 0.50 9.15 1.65
CA ILE A 7 -0.03 7.80 1.43
C ILE A 7 -1.08 7.81 0.33
N ALA A 8 -1.96 8.81 0.33
CA ALA A 8 -2.93 8.98 -0.74
C ALA A 8 -2.22 9.21 -2.08
N ASP A 9 -1.15 10.02 -2.08
CA ASP A 9 -0.34 10.24 -3.27
C ASP A 9 0.28 8.94 -3.78
N PHE A 10 0.82 8.12 -2.88
CA PHE A 10 1.36 6.80 -3.22
C PHE A 10 0.32 5.94 -3.95
N LEU A 11 -0.89 5.85 -3.37
CA LEU A 11 -1.96 5.04 -3.95
C LEU A 11 -2.42 5.61 -5.30
N THR A 12 -2.52 6.93 -5.40
CA THR A 12 -2.96 7.60 -6.63
C THR A 12 -1.96 7.41 -7.76
N ARG A 13 -0.65 7.51 -7.47
CA ARG A 13 0.38 7.27 -8.48
C ARG A 13 0.31 5.86 -9.03
N ILE A 14 0.13 4.86 -8.16
CA ILE A 14 -0.01 3.47 -8.60
C ILE A 14 -1.29 3.29 -9.41
N ARG A 15 -2.41 3.85 -8.94
CA ARG A 15 -3.69 3.76 -9.66
C ARG A 15 -3.59 4.34 -11.06
N ASN A 16 -3.03 5.54 -11.18
CA ASN A 16 -2.92 6.23 -12.47
C ASN A 16 -1.99 5.48 -13.42
N ALA A 17 -0.86 4.99 -12.92
CA ALA A 17 0.09 4.22 -13.74
C ALA A 17 -0.53 2.91 -14.23
N ASN A 18 -1.31 2.23 -13.39
CA ASN A 18 -2.05 1.02 -13.79
C ASN A 18 -3.07 1.30 -14.88
N MET A 19 -3.83 2.40 -14.73
CA MET A 19 -4.85 2.77 -15.72
C MET A 19 -4.21 3.10 -17.05
N ALA A 20 -3.04 3.72 -17.05
CA ALA A 20 -2.30 4.08 -18.26
C ALA A 20 -1.44 2.92 -18.80
N LYS A 21 -1.44 1.77 -18.13
CA LYS A 21 -0.66 0.58 -18.51
C LYS A 21 0.85 0.85 -18.53
N HIS A 22 1.33 1.71 -17.62
CA HIS A 22 2.76 1.95 -17.47
C HIS A 22 3.45 0.71 -16.89
N GLU A 23 4.71 0.49 -17.28
CA GLU A 23 5.51 -0.60 -16.73
C GLU A 23 5.89 -0.35 -15.28
N SER A 24 6.22 0.90 -14.95
CA SER A 24 6.66 1.27 -13.62
C SER A 24 6.21 2.68 -13.26
N VAL A 25 6.32 3.01 -11.98
CA VAL A 25 6.03 4.34 -11.46
C VAL A 25 7.02 4.67 -10.36
N GLU A 26 7.46 5.92 -10.31
CA GLU A 26 8.38 6.39 -9.27
C GLU A 26 7.64 7.22 -8.24
N ILE A 27 7.96 6.97 -6.97
CA ILE A 27 7.28 7.58 -5.83
C ILE A 27 8.35 8.00 -4.83
N PRO A 28 8.27 9.23 -4.25
CA PRO A 28 9.19 9.61 -3.19
C PRO A 28 9.11 8.62 -2.02
N ALA A 29 10.27 8.18 -1.51
CA ALA A 29 10.33 7.17 -0.48
C ALA A 29 10.03 7.74 0.90
N SER A 30 9.54 6.87 1.79
CA SER A 30 9.48 7.09 3.23
C SER A 30 9.40 5.73 3.89
N LYS A 31 9.63 5.68 5.20
CA LYS A 31 9.60 4.41 5.93
C LYS A 31 8.26 3.69 5.74
N ILE A 32 7.15 4.43 5.86
CA ILE A 32 5.82 3.84 5.71
C ILE A 32 5.58 3.40 4.26
N LYS A 33 5.90 4.27 3.29
CA LYS A 33 5.70 3.94 1.88
C LYS A 33 6.57 2.76 1.44
N ASN A 34 7.79 2.66 1.95
CA ASN A 34 8.66 1.51 1.68
C ASN A 34 8.01 0.22 2.19
N GLY A 35 7.45 0.25 3.41
CA GLY A 35 6.74 -0.89 3.97
C GLY A 35 5.52 -1.28 3.16
N MET A 36 4.75 -0.30 2.70
CA MET A 36 3.58 -0.55 1.85
C MET A 36 4.00 -1.20 0.53
N ALA A 37 5.06 -0.69 -0.11
CA ALA A 37 5.55 -1.22 -1.38
C ALA A 37 6.04 -2.67 -1.23
N ASP A 38 6.76 -2.98 -0.15
CA ASP A 38 7.23 -4.33 0.13
C ASP A 38 6.06 -5.32 0.26
N ILE A 39 4.99 -4.90 0.94
CA ILE A 39 3.80 -5.74 1.08
C ILE A 39 3.14 -6.00 -0.27
N LEU A 40 3.00 -4.96 -1.09
CA LEU A 40 2.40 -5.13 -2.42
C LEU A 40 3.19 -6.13 -3.26
N LYS A 41 4.52 -6.11 -3.16
CA LYS A 41 5.37 -7.08 -3.84
C LYS A 41 5.17 -8.48 -3.26
N ASN A 42 5.26 -8.61 -1.94
CA ASN A 42 5.18 -9.92 -1.27
C ASN A 42 3.82 -10.59 -1.47
N GLU A 43 2.75 -9.79 -1.56
CA GLU A 43 1.39 -10.30 -1.78
C GLU A 43 1.06 -10.49 -3.26
N GLY A 44 1.99 -10.16 -4.16
CA GLY A 44 1.83 -10.38 -5.59
C GLY A 44 0.97 -9.36 -6.31
N PHE A 45 0.74 -8.18 -5.71
CA PHE A 45 -0.01 -7.11 -6.36
C PHE A 45 0.83 -6.32 -7.35
N VAL A 46 2.15 -6.24 -7.12
CA VAL A 46 3.08 -5.63 -8.06
C VAL A 46 4.19 -6.64 -8.38
N ARG A 47 4.86 -6.42 -9.53
CA ARG A 47 5.87 -7.36 -10.01
C ARG A 47 7.17 -7.26 -9.21
N ASP A 48 7.61 -6.03 -8.92
CA ASP A 48 8.86 -5.80 -8.20
C ASP A 48 8.90 -4.38 -7.66
N VAL A 49 9.84 -4.15 -6.74
CA VAL A 49 10.09 -2.84 -6.14
C VAL A 49 11.58 -2.62 -6.07
N GLU A 50 12.02 -1.42 -6.47
CA GLU A 50 13.42 -1.02 -6.46
C GLU A 50 13.57 0.26 -5.65
N TYR A 51 14.58 0.32 -4.81
CA TYR A 51 14.86 1.51 -3.99
C TYR A 51 16.06 2.23 -4.56
N ILE A 52 15.90 3.51 -4.88
CA ILE A 52 16.92 4.34 -5.52
C ILE A 52 17.33 5.44 -4.55
N ASP A 53 18.61 5.52 -4.24
CA ASP A 53 19.17 6.58 -3.42
C ASP A 53 19.42 7.81 -4.30
N ASP A 54 18.76 8.92 -3.95
CA ASP A 54 18.91 10.19 -4.67
C ASP A 54 19.61 11.25 -3.80
N ASN A 55 20.29 10.83 -2.74
CA ASN A 55 20.95 11.69 -1.73
C ASN A 55 19.94 12.59 -0.97
N LYS A 56 18.67 12.23 -1.00
CA LYS A 56 17.57 12.87 -0.25
C LYS A 56 16.80 11.78 0.48
N GLN A 57 15.48 11.79 0.43
CA GLN A 57 14.69 10.73 1.04
C GLN A 57 14.71 9.42 0.26
N GLY A 58 15.11 9.46 -1.01
CA GLY A 58 15.10 8.30 -1.88
C GLY A 58 13.84 8.21 -2.72
N ILE A 59 13.87 7.29 -3.67
CA ILE A 59 12.76 7.05 -4.60
C ILE A 59 12.44 5.56 -4.59
N ILE A 60 11.15 5.23 -4.59
CA ILE A 60 10.69 3.87 -4.80
C ILE A 60 10.25 3.76 -6.25
N ARG A 61 10.82 2.80 -6.98
CA ARG A 61 10.31 2.45 -8.31
C ARG A 61 9.50 1.18 -8.18
N VAL A 62 8.21 1.28 -8.45
CA VAL A 62 7.28 0.15 -8.36
C VAL A 62 7.03 -0.35 -9.77
N PHE A 63 7.35 -1.63 -10.02
CA PHE A 63 7.10 -2.29 -11.31
C PHE A 63 5.74 -2.94 -11.24
N LEU A 64 4.83 -2.46 -12.09
CA LEU A 64 3.43 -2.89 -12.06
C LEU A 64 3.28 -4.27 -12.68
N LYS A 65 2.19 -4.93 -12.33
CA LYS A 65 1.93 -6.31 -12.74
C LYS A 65 0.65 -6.37 -13.56
N TYR A 66 0.74 -7.06 -14.68
CA TYR A 66 -0.39 -7.30 -15.57
C TYR A 66 -0.48 -8.79 -15.85
N ASP A 67 -1.68 -9.29 -16.10
CA ASP A 67 -1.86 -10.70 -16.42
C ASP A 67 -1.55 -10.97 -17.89
N LYS A 68 -1.73 -12.21 -18.31
CA LYS A 68 -1.44 -12.63 -19.68
C LYS A 68 -2.32 -11.94 -20.74
N ASN A 69 -3.46 -11.37 -20.33
CA ASN A 69 -4.36 -10.60 -21.18
C ASN A 69 -4.08 -9.10 -21.09
N ASN A 70 -2.97 -8.69 -20.48
CA ASN A 70 -2.59 -7.31 -20.26
C ASN A 70 -3.59 -6.55 -19.39
N GLU A 71 -4.30 -7.27 -18.51
CA GLU A 71 -5.20 -6.68 -17.53
C GLU A 71 -4.45 -6.44 -16.22
N ARG A 72 -4.77 -5.32 -15.53
CA ARG A 72 -4.11 -4.99 -14.28
C ARG A 72 -4.46 -5.99 -13.18
N VAL A 73 -3.47 -6.34 -12.37
CA VAL A 73 -3.66 -7.25 -11.23
C VAL A 73 -4.35 -6.54 -10.08
N ILE A 74 -4.00 -5.26 -9.84
CA ILE A 74 -4.68 -4.46 -8.81
C ILE A 74 -6.02 -3.97 -9.36
N SER A 75 -7.12 -4.41 -8.71
CA SER A 75 -8.46 -3.97 -9.09
C SER A 75 -8.87 -2.68 -8.39
N GLY A 76 -8.40 -2.47 -7.17
CA GLY A 76 -8.75 -1.27 -6.42
C GLY A 76 -7.75 -0.94 -5.33
N LEU A 77 -7.70 0.34 -5.00
CA LEU A 77 -6.87 0.91 -3.94
C LEU A 77 -7.72 1.95 -3.24
N ARG A 78 -7.89 1.81 -1.93
CA ARG A 78 -8.72 2.74 -1.16
C ARG A 78 -7.99 3.23 0.08
N ARG A 79 -7.87 4.55 0.21
CA ARG A 79 -7.35 5.21 1.41
C ARG A 79 -8.39 5.11 2.53
N ILE A 80 -8.00 4.62 3.69
CA ILE A 80 -8.90 4.47 4.83
C ILE A 80 -8.63 5.54 5.88
N SER A 81 -7.48 5.49 6.56
CA SER A 81 -7.09 6.50 7.54
C SER A 81 -6.60 7.75 6.80
N LYS A 82 -7.08 8.92 7.18
CA LYS A 82 -6.75 10.19 6.52
C LYS A 82 -6.22 11.18 7.54
N PRO A 83 -5.41 12.17 7.12
CA PRO A 83 -4.87 13.16 8.07
C PRO A 83 -5.95 13.85 8.93
N GLY A 84 -7.12 14.12 8.36
CA GLY A 84 -8.23 14.76 9.07
C GLY A 84 -9.15 13.79 9.79
N LEU A 85 -9.00 12.47 9.56
CA LEU A 85 -9.86 11.46 10.15
C LEU A 85 -9.09 10.14 10.24
N ARG A 86 -8.34 9.97 11.32
CA ARG A 86 -7.54 8.76 11.54
C ARG A 86 -8.42 7.57 11.88
N SER A 87 -8.06 6.39 11.37
CA SER A 87 -8.80 5.15 11.58
C SER A 87 -7.89 4.11 12.21
N TYR A 88 -8.19 3.77 13.47
CA TYR A 88 -7.43 2.76 14.23
C TYR A 88 -8.32 1.58 14.55
N VAL A 89 -7.72 0.39 14.62
CA VAL A 89 -8.43 -0.83 15.00
C VAL A 89 -7.64 -1.58 16.08
N LYS A 90 -8.38 -2.24 16.96
CA LYS A 90 -7.79 -3.15 17.94
C LYS A 90 -7.52 -4.50 17.28
N ALA A 91 -6.69 -5.31 17.93
CA ALA A 91 -6.30 -6.62 17.41
C ALA A 91 -7.48 -7.53 17.08
N ASP A 92 -8.57 -7.44 17.85
CA ASP A 92 -9.75 -8.27 17.67
C ASP A 92 -10.75 -7.72 16.65
N ALA A 93 -10.47 -6.53 16.09
CA ALA A 93 -11.37 -5.85 15.15
C ALA A 93 -10.71 -5.57 13.81
N VAL A 94 -9.62 -6.26 13.49
CA VAL A 94 -8.90 -6.08 12.23
C VAL A 94 -9.79 -6.50 11.06
N PRO A 95 -10.03 -5.60 10.08
CA PRO A 95 -10.98 -5.88 9.00
C PRO A 95 -10.45 -6.89 7.99
N LYS A 96 -11.36 -7.57 7.32
CA LYS A 96 -11.05 -8.36 6.13
C LYS A 96 -11.54 -7.61 4.91
N VAL A 97 -10.76 -7.64 3.83
CA VAL A 97 -11.09 -6.97 2.58
C VAL A 97 -11.60 -8.03 1.60
N LEU A 98 -12.83 -7.86 1.11
CA LEU A 98 -13.48 -8.78 0.17
C LEU A 98 -13.36 -10.25 0.64
N ASN A 99 -13.69 -10.51 1.91
CA ASN A 99 -13.63 -11.85 2.50
C ASN A 99 -12.24 -12.52 2.39
N GLY A 100 -11.18 -11.71 2.41
CA GLY A 100 -9.80 -12.22 2.35
C GLY A 100 -9.21 -12.26 0.95
N LEU A 101 -9.95 -11.86 -0.08
CA LEU A 101 -9.40 -11.74 -1.44
C LEU A 101 -8.49 -10.53 -1.58
N GLY A 102 -8.74 -9.49 -0.80
CA GLY A 102 -7.87 -8.31 -0.74
C GLY A 102 -7.10 -8.28 0.57
N ILE A 103 -6.34 -7.20 0.75
CA ILE A 103 -5.57 -6.97 1.98
C ILE A 103 -5.85 -5.59 2.54
N ALA A 104 -5.67 -5.44 3.85
CA ALA A 104 -5.56 -4.13 4.50
C ALA A 104 -4.10 -3.91 4.84
N LEU A 105 -3.63 -2.69 4.61
CA LEU A 105 -2.29 -2.26 5.01
C LEU A 105 -2.43 -1.55 6.35
N ILE A 106 -1.78 -2.07 7.38
CA ILE A 106 -1.93 -1.59 8.75
C ILE A 106 -0.59 -1.17 9.30
N SER A 107 -0.50 0.07 9.81
CA SER A 107 0.69 0.58 10.47
C SER A 107 0.62 0.19 11.95
N THR A 108 1.59 -0.59 12.39
CA THR A 108 1.65 -1.10 13.77
C THR A 108 2.96 -0.70 14.42
N SER A 109 3.11 -1.05 15.70
CA SER A 109 4.39 -0.87 16.41
C SER A 109 5.52 -1.69 15.80
N GLU A 110 5.19 -2.73 15.02
CA GLU A 110 6.19 -3.56 14.34
C GLU A 110 6.35 -3.18 12.86
N GLY A 111 5.86 -2.01 12.47
CA GLY A 111 5.90 -1.54 11.08
C GLY A 111 4.60 -1.77 10.34
N VAL A 112 4.63 -1.63 9.03
CA VAL A 112 3.45 -1.84 8.18
C VAL A 112 3.30 -3.33 7.91
N VAL A 113 2.11 -3.87 8.20
CA VAL A 113 1.79 -5.29 8.01
C VAL A 113 0.44 -5.42 7.30
N THR A 114 0.13 -6.64 6.85
CA THR A 114 -1.21 -6.94 6.33
C THR A 114 -2.18 -7.22 7.47
N ASP A 115 -3.48 -7.17 7.17
CA ASP A 115 -4.51 -7.56 8.12
C ASP A 115 -4.31 -9.00 8.61
N LYS A 116 -3.92 -9.91 7.72
CA LYS A 116 -3.66 -11.31 8.08
C LYS A 116 -2.53 -11.43 9.10
N THR A 117 -1.43 -10.70 8.88
CA THR A 117 -0.31 -10.71 9.82
C THR A 117 -0.70 -10.07 11.16
N ALA A 118 -1.46 -8.97 11.12
CA ALA A 118 -1.92 -8.31 12.35
C ALA A 118 -2.80 -9.25 13.18
N ARG A 119 -3.72 -9.97 12.55
CA ARG A 119 -4.56 -10.95 13.25
C ARG A 119 -3.72 -12.09 13.84
N ALA A 120 -2.78 -12.61 13.07
CA ALA A 120 -1.92 -13.72 13.52
C ALA A 120 -1.06 -13.34 14.73
N LYS A 121 -0.57 -12.10 14.75
CA LYS A 121 0.25 -11.57 15.84
C LYS A 121 -0.58 -10.95 16.96
N ASN A 122 -1.89 -10.87 16.80
CA ASN A 122 -2.80 -10.25 17.76
C ASN A 122 -2.42 -8.81 18.09
N ILE A 123 -2.14 -8.01 17.05
CA ILE A 123 -1.79 -6.60 17.16
C ILE A 123 -2.76 -5.74 16.36
N GLY A 124 -3.06 -4.55 16.86
CA GLY A 124 -3.85 -3.56 16.16
C GLY A 124 -2.97 -2.44 15.63
N GLY A 125 -3.59 -1.46 15.00
CA GLY A 125 -2.86 -0.30 14.48
C GLY A 125 -3.73 0.61 13.64
N GLU A 126 -3.09 1.48 12.89
CA GLU A 126 -3.75 2.40 11.98
C GLU A 126 -4.00 1.73 10.64
N VAL A 127 -5.26 1.68 10.20
CA VAL A 127 -5.63 1.10 8.91
C VAL A 127 -5.34 2.14 7.83
N LEU A 128 -4.26 1.94 7.09
CA LEU A 128 -3.82 2.91 6.08
C LEU A 128 -4.66 2.83 4.82
N ALA A 129 -4.88 1.64 4.30
CA ALA A 129 -5.52 1.46 2.99
C ALA A 129 -6.00 0.03 2.81
N TYR A 130 -6.93 -0.15 1.87
CA TYR A 130 -7.30 -1.46 1.35
C TYR A 130 -6.79 -1.60 -0.08
N VAL A 131 -6.36 -2.81 -0.44
CA VAL A 131 -5.90 -3.17 -1.78
C VAL A 131 -6.54 -4.48 -2.18
N TRP A 132 -7.06 -4.54 -3.40
CA TRP A 132 -7.64 -5.79 -3.91
C TRP A 132 -7.50 -5.92 -5.41
#